data_f12114dd7df73391a8abaf1cdc3a3a35
#
_entry.id   f12114dd7df73391a8abaf1cdc3a3a35
#
_cell.length_a   1.000
_cell.length_b   1.000
_cell.length_c   1.000
_cell.angle_alpha   90.00
_cell.angle_beta   90.00
_cell.angle_gamma   90.00
#
_symmetry.space_group_name_H-M   'P 1'
#
loop_
_entity.id
_entity.type
_entity.pdbx_description
1 polymer ?
#
loop_
_entity_poly.entity_id
_entity_poly.type
_entity_poly.pdbx_seq_one_letter_code
_entity_poly.pdbx_strand_id
1 'polypeptide(L)'
;SGVVSVVVVWILISQVLEMRLLGAIVDKFISVGFVVLVILFQDEIRRFLLALGSHRGWKFLGKLFSKRGGDPEKEGKFVAPVVLACMNMARKKTGALIVIQQDMDLTIYEHTGEMFNADVNARLIENIFFKNSPLHDGAMIIADNRIKAAGCILPVAQNATLPKDMGLRHRSGLGMSLETDALVIIVSEERGKISVAHKGKLSVNVTAEELQQILSGEREVTNCLLYTSPSPRD
;
A
#
# COMPACT_ATOMS: atom_id res chain seq x y z
N SER A 1 13.76 -18.88 18.47
CA SER A 1 14.16 -19.98 19.38
C SER A 1 15.18 -20.93 18.73
N GLY A 2 15.04 -21.33 17.45
CA GLY A 2 15.92 -22.32 16.79
C GLY A 2 17.38 -21.88 16.67
N VAL A 3 17.67 -20.64 16.34
CA VAL A 3 19.04 -20.13 16.19
C VAL A 3 19.79 -20.13 17.53
N VAL A 4 19.09 -19.77 18.62
CA VAL A 4 19.68 -19.79 19.98
C VAL A 4 19.99 -21.21 20.41
N SER A 5 19.14 -22.19 20.10
CA SER A 5 19.40 -23.61 20.36
C SER A 5 20.62 -24.13 19.61
N VAL A 6 20.81 -23.76 18.34
CA VAL A 6 21.98 -24.16 17.53
C VAL A 6 23.26 -23.56 18.08
N VAL A 7 23.26 -22.30 18.50
CA VAL A 7 24.42 -21.63 19.10
C VAL A 7 24.77 -22.25 20.47
N VAL A 8 23.79 -22.57 21.30
CA VAL A 8 24.00 -23.23 22.59
C VAL A 8 24.57 -24.65 22.40
N VAL A 9 24.01 -25.42 21.46
CA VAL A 9 24.49 -26.76 21.12
C VAL A 9 25.92 -26.70 20.57
N TRP A 10 26.23 -25.71 19.74
CA TRP A 10 27.61 -25.49 19.20
C TRP A 10 28.60 -25.17 20.32
N ILE A 11 28.27 -24.28 21.27
CA ILE A 11 29.11 -23.96 22.44
C ILE A 11 29.33 -25.19 23.32
N LEU A 12 28.27 -25.98 23.57
CA LEU A 12 28.36 -27.22 24.33
C LEU A 12 29.27 -28.26 23.65
N ILE A 13 29.13 -28.45 22.34
CA ILE A 13 29.95 -29.41 21.57
C ILE A 13 31.40 -28.97 21.52
N SER A 14 31.69 -27.67 21.34
CA SER A 14 33.04 -27.15 21.25
C SER A 14 33.81 -27.17 22.58
N GLN A 15 33.06 -27.00 23.71
CA GLN A 15 33.71 -26.97 25.04
C GLN A 15 33.74 -28.31 25.77
N VAL A 16 32.77 -29.21 25.56
CA VAL A 16 32.64 -30.44 26.35
C VAL A 16 33.25 -31.67 25.68
N LEU A 17 33.33 -31.71 24.35
CA LEU A 17 33.82 -32.94 23.66
C LEU A 17 35.26 -32.92 23.18
N GLU A 18 36.14 -31.93 23.43
CA GLU A 18 37.55 -31.88 22.97
C GLU A 18 37.85 -32.59 21.61
N MET A 19 36.83 -32.79 20.77
CA MET A 19 36.97 -33.46 19.49
C MET A 19 37.38 -32.44 18.43
N ARG A 20 38.66 -32.11 18.35
CA ARG A 20 39.28 -31.22 17.37
C ARG A 20 38.81 -31.48 15.93
N LEU A 21 38.53 -32.72 15.57
CA LEU A 21 38.11 -33.11 14.22
C LEU A 21 36.64 -32.73 13.96
N LEU A 22 35.76 -32.92 14.93
CA LEU A 22 34.31 -32.57 14.75
C LEU A 22 34.11 -31.05 14.72
N GLY A 23 34.86 -30.32 15.58
CA GLY A 23 34.85 -28.86 15.59
C GLY A 23 35.28 -28.27 14.24
N ALA A 24 36.37 -28.79 13.65
CA ALA A 24 36.89 -28.33 12.37
C ALA A 24 35.89 -28.60 11.19
N ILE A 25 35.16 -29.70 11.25
CA ILE A 25 34.13 -30.01 10.25
C ILE A 25 32.92 -29.06 10.40
N VAL A 26 32.44 -28.86 11.63
CA VAL A 26 31.31 -27.97 11.93
C VAL A 26 31.65 -26.52 11.57
N ASP A 27 32.88 -26.05 11.86
CA ASP A 27 33.30 -24.69 11.49
C ASP A 27 33.34 -24.50 9.96
N LYS A 28 33.78 -25.53 9.18
CA LYS A 28 33.70 -25.47 7.72
C LYS A 28 32.25 -25.46 7.20
N PHE A 29 31.37 -26.27 7.80
CA PHE A 29 29.96 -26.28 7.42
C PHE A 29 29.28 -24.96 7.76
N ILE A 30 29.56 -24.35 8.91
CA ILE A 30 29.01 -23.02 9.28
C ILE A 30 29.54 -21.95 8.34
N SER A 31 30.83 -21.96 8.01
CA SER A 31 31.46 -21.00 7.11
C SER A 31 30.87 -21.07 5.70
N VAL A 32 30.73 -22.28 5.13
CA VAL A 32 30.13 -22.49 3.81
C VAL A 32 28.64 -22.18 3.86
N GLY A 33 27.90 -22.60 4.91
CA GLY A 33 26.48 -22.33 5.10
C GLY A 33 26.20 -20.84 5.21
N PHE A 34 27.08 -20.08 5.86
CA PHE A 34 26.93 -18.60 5.93
C PHE A 34 27.09 -17.96 4.55
N VAL A 35 28.04 -18.39 3.73
CA VAL A 35 28.22 -17.89 2.36
C VAL A 35 27.00 -18.22 1.50
N VAL A 36 26.48 -19.46 1.58
CA VAL A 36 25.25 -19.86 0.88
C VAL A 36 24.05 -19.03 1.33
N LEU A 37 23.92 -18.79 2.64
CA LEU A 37 22.85 -17.96 3.20
C LEU A 37 22.91 -16.52 2.68
N VAL A 38 24.11 -15.92 2.63
CA VAL A 38 24.28 -14.56 2.08
C VAL A 38 23.93 -14.52 0.60
N ILE A 39 24.30 -15.54 -0.19
CA ILE A 39 23.94 -15.62 -1.62
C ILE A 39 22.44 -15.79 -1.78
N LEU A 40 21.80 -16.64 -0.97
CA LEU A 40 20.35 -16.89 -1.05
C LEU A 40 19.53 -15.64 -0.70
N PHE A 41 19.98 -14.85 0.26
CA PHE A 41 19.30 -13.63 0.72
C PHE A 41 19.88 -12.34 0.12
N GLN A 42 20.71 -12.46 -0.93
CA GLN A 42 21.34 -11.30 -1.56
C GLN A 42 20.34 -10.23 -2.00
N ASP A 43 19.22 -10.63 -2.58
CA ASP A 43 18.20 -9.70 -3.07
C ASP A 43 17.42 -9.04 -1.93
N GLU A 44 17.13 -9.78 -0.86
CA GLU A 44 16.49 -9.26 0.35
C GLU A 44 17.40 -8.27 1.08
N ILE A 45 18.68 -8.60 1.21
CA ILE A 45 19.68 -7.71 1.82
C ILE A 45 19.83 -6.45 0.99
N ARG A 46 19.87 -6.56 -0.33
CA ARG A 46 19.92 -5.40 -1.24
C ARG A 46 18.71 -4.51 -1.08
N ARG A 47 17.51 -5.09 -1.08
CA ARG A 47 16.25 -4.35 -0.86
C ARG A 47 16.21 -3.67 0.51
N PHE A 48 16.65 -4.37 1.54
CA PHE A 48 16.76 -3.85 2.90
C PHE A 48 17.74 -2.68 3.00
N LEU A 49 18.92 -2.79 2.38
CA LEU A 49 19.93 -1.72 2.37
C LEU A 49 19.44 -0.50 1.57
N LEU A 50 18.75 -0.72 0.45
CA LEU A 50 18.13 0.37 -0.32
C LEU A 50 17.02 1.05 0.48
N ALA A 51 16.23 0.31 1.22
CA ALA A 51 15.20 0.86 2.11
C ALA A 51 15.81 1.66 3.26
N LEU A 52 16.94 1.21 3.83
CA LEU A 52 17.68 1.96 4.85
C LEU A 52 18.35 3.21 4.28
N GLY A 53 18.88 3.15 3.05
CA GLY A 53 19.54 4.28 2.38
C GLY A 53 18.58 5.34 1.84
N SER A 54 17.28 5.03 1.71
CA SER A 54 16.27 6.00 1.34
C SER A 54 16.03 6.95 2.53
N HIS A 55 15.79 8.24 2.25
CA HIS A 55 15.46 9.27 3.27
C HIS A 55 14.30 8.86 4.19
N ARG A 56 13.54 7.83 3.83
CA ARG A 56 12.43 7.27 4.60
C ARG A 56 12.86 6.28 5.69
N GLY A 57 13.96 5.52 5.49
CA GLY A 57 14.50 4.63 6.51
C GLY A 57 14.92 5.37 7.79
N TRP A 58 15.39 6.62 7.64
CA TRP A 58 15.71 7.47 8.80
C TRP A 58 14.46 7.97 9.54
N LYS A 59 13.33 8.17 8.84
CA LYS A 59 12.04 8.51 9.47
C LYS A 59 11.48 7.33 10.28
N PHE A 60 11.75 6.10 9.87
CA PHE A 60 11.31 4.89 10.61
C PHE A 60 12.08 4.73 11.93
N LEU A 61 13.39 4.96 11.92
CA LEU A 61 14.22 5.01 13.13
C LEU A 61 13.81 6.20 14.03
N GLY A 62 13.50 7.36 13.46
CA GLY A 62 12.97 8.52 14.17
C GLY A 62 11.61 8.24 14.83
N LYS A 63 10.73 7.45 14.18
CA LYS A 63 9.42 7.06 14.72
C LYS A 63 9.54 6.04 15.86
N LEU A 64 10.60 5.22 15.88
CA LEU A 64 10.89 4.29 16.97
C LEU A 64 11.43 5.01 18.23
N PHE A 65 12.17 6.12 18.03
CA PHE A 65 12.75 6.93 19.11
C PHE A 65 11.89 8.15 19.47
N SER A 66 11.01 8.60 18.60
CA SER A 66 10.10 9.72 18.85
C SER A 66 8.74 9.18 19.27
N LYS A 67 8.53 9.13 20.57
CA LYS A 67 7.23 8.98 21.18
C LYS A 67 6.28 10.03 20.58
N ARG A 68 5.31 9.58 19.75
CA ARG A 68 4.06 10.29 19.43
C ARG A 68 4.12 11.82 19.51
N GLY A 69 4.63 12.45 18.49
CA GLY A 69 4.59 13.89 18.33
C GLY A 69 4.53 14.26 16.84
N GLY A 70 3.62 13.65 16.11
CA GLY A 70 3.18 14.19 14.81
C GLY A 70 2.27 15.35 15.11
N ASP A 71 2.55 16.54 14.57
CA ASP A 71 1.64 17.68 14.62
C ASP A 71 0.29 17.26 14.03
N PRO A 72 -0.79 17.19 14.81
CA PRO A 72 -2.12 16.79 14.31
C PRO A 72 -2.64 17.76 13.24
N GLU A 73 -2.04 18.94 13.12
CA GLU A 73 -2.38 19.97 12.13
C GLU A 73 -1.87 19.66 10.71
N LYS A 74 -0.90 18.75 10.56
CA LYS A 74 -0.35 18.35 9.24
C LYS A 74 -1.00 17.11 8.64
N GLU A 75 -1.53 16.20 9.46
CA GLU A 75 -2.09 14.92 8.99
C GLU A 75 -3.46 15.03 8.30
N GLY A 76 -4.18 16.15 8.44
CA GLY A 76 -5.53 16.32 7.90
C GLY A 76 -5.66 17.25 6.68
N LYS A 77 -4.59 17.91 6.25
CA LYS A 77 -4.71 18.97 5.21
C LYS A 77 -5.21 18.51 3.85
N PHE A 78 -5.03 17.24 3.49
CA PHE A 78 -5.48 16.70 2.21
C PHE A 78 -6.90 16.15 2.26
N VAL A 79 -7.44 15.83 3.45
CA VAL A 79 -8.73 15.13 3.60
C VAL A 79 -9.88 15.95 3.00
N ALA A 80 -10.05 17.18 3.44
CA ALA A 80 -11.14 18.03 2.98
C ALA A 80 -11.10 18.30 1.46
N PRO A 81 -9.95 18.64 0.84
CA PRO A 81 -9.85 18.78 -0.61
C PRO A 81 -10.18 17.50 -1.38
N VAL A 82 -9.75 16.32 -0.89
CA VAL A 82 -10.03 15.03 -1.55
C VAL A 82 -11.52 14.70 -1.45
N VAL A 83 -12.13 14.82 -0.27
CA VAL A 83 -13.58 14.59 -0.09
C VAL A 83 -14.37 15.50 -1.02
N LEU A 84 -14.06 16.80 -1.05
CA LEU A 84 -14.74 17.77 -1.90
C LEU A 84 -14.62 17.41 -3.40
N ALA A 85 -13.42 17.05 -3.86
CA ALA A 85 -13.20 16.63 -5.23
C ALA A 85 -14.00 15.37 -5.58
N CYS A 86 -13.97 14.35 -4.72
CA CYS A 86 -14.73 13.11 -4.91
C CYS A 86 -16.23 13.36 -5.00
N MET A 87 -16.77 14.21 -4.13
CA MET A 87 -18.19 14.58 -4.17
C MET A 87 -18.59 15.31 -5.45
N ASN A 88 -17.75 16.25 -5.90
CA ASN A 88 -17.98 16.99 -7.14
C ASN A 88 -17.91 16.07 -8.36
N MET A 89 -16.91 15.18 -8.41
CA MET A 89 -16.74 14.21 -9.49
C MET A 89 -17.89 13.18 -9.50
N ALA A 90 -18.30 12.69 -8.34
CA ALA A 90 -19.43 11.78 -8.22
C ALA A 90 -20.74 12.42 -8.76
N ARG A 91 -21.00 13.68 -8.42
CA ARG A 91 -22.17 14.44 -8.92
C ARG A 91 -22.14 14.63 -10.44
N LYS A 92 -20.95 14.87 -11.00
CA LYS A 92 -20.73 15.05 -12.45
C LYS A 92 -20.58 13.72 -13.20
N LYS A 93 -20.59 12.58 -12.49
CA LYS A 93 -20.28 11.25 -13.03
C LYS A 93 -18.92 11.22 -13.74
N THR A 94 -17.94 11.86 -13.14
CA THR A 94 -16.55 11.82 -13.61
C THR A 94 -15.83 10.68 -12.90
N GLY A 95 -15.32 9.72 -13.65
CA GLY A 95 -14.56 8.59 -13.10
C GLY A 95 -13.22 9.04 -12.54
N ALA A 96 -12.86 8.54 -11.35
CA ALA A 96 -11.57 8.82 -10.73
C ALA A 96 -11.03 7.62 -9.98
N LEU A 97 -9.70 7.51 -9.91
CA LEU A 97 -8.97 6.51 -9.16
C LEU A 97 -7.84 7.19 -8.38
N ILE A 98 -8.01 7.33 -7.07
CA ILE A 98 -7.10 8.07 -6.20
C ILE A 98 -6.49 7.10 -5.20
N VAL A 99 -5.16 7.02 -5.17
CA VAL A 99 -4.39 6.17 -4.26
C VAL A 99 -3.73 7.05 -3.20
N ILE A 100 -3.98 6.74 -1.94
CA ILE A 100 -3.38 7.43 -0.80
C ILE A 100 -2.39 6.46 -0.16
N GLN A 101 -1.11 6.82 -0.26
CA GLN A 101 -0.03 6.04 0.31
C GLN A 101 -0.13 6.00 1.83
N GLN A 102 0.08 4.83 2.39
CA GLN A 102 0.20 4.59 3.83
C GLN A 102 1.68 4.33 4.20
N ASP A 103 1.99 3.20 4.79
CA ASP A 103 3.35 2.86 5.21
C ASP A 103 4.22 2.32 4.06
N MET A 104 3.64 1.60 3.11
CA MET A 104 4.36 1.04 1.95
C MET A 104 4.73 2.12 0.94
N ASP A 105 5.94 2.00 0.39
CA ASP A 105 6.41 2.89 -0.67
C ASP A 105 5.77 2.56 -2.03
N LEU A 106 5.20 3.56 -2.67
CA LEU A 106 4.52 3.43 -3.97
C LEU A 106 5.33 3.99 -5.14
N THR A 107 6.61 4.29 -4.95
CA THR A 107 7.48 4.88 -5.99
C THR A 107 7.48 4.07 -7.28
N ILE A 108 7.39 2.75 -7.23
CA ILE A 108 7.31 1.87 -8.40
C ILE A 108 6.08 2.22 -9.27
N TYR A 109 4.94 2.49 -8.65
CA TYR A 109 3.71 2.86 -9.36
C TYR A 109 3.72 4.34 -9.79
N GLU A 110 4.32 5.24 -8.99
CA GLU A 110 4.48 6.65 -9.35
C GLU A 110 5.23 6.82 -10.67
N HIS A 111 6.30 6.03 -10.88
CA HIS A 111 7.11 6.06 -12.10
C HIS A 111 6.41 5.53 -13.36
N THR A 112 5.24 4.90 -13.24
CA THR A 112 4.44 4.46 -14.40
C THR A 112 3.62 5.59 -15.00
N GLY A 113 3.43 6.70 -14.28
CA GLY A 113 2.67 7.87 -14.70
C GLY A 113 3.53 9.12 -14.84
N GLU A 114 2.88 10.25 -15.04
CA GLU A 114 3.52 11.56 -15.05
C GLU A 114 3.77 12.04 -13.62
N MET A 115 5.04 12.26 -13.29
CA MET A 115 5.45 12.69 -11.95
C MET A 115 5.40 14.20 -11.79
N PHE A 116 4.79 14.66 -10.71
CA PHE A 116 4.84 16.07 -10.30
C PHE A 116 4.65 16.15 -8.78
N ASN A 117 5.01 17.28 -8.19
CA ASN A 117 4.95 17.46 -6.75
C ASN A 117 4.07 18.67 -6.42
N ALA A 118 2.75 18.46 -6.45
CA ALA A 118 1.75 19.50 -6.26
C ALA A 118 1.03 19.40 -4.91
N ASP A 119 0.55 20.54 -4.40
CA ASP A 119 -0.31 20.57 -3.23
C ASP A 119 -1.68 19.97 -3.55
N VAL A 120 -2.25 19.24 -2.59
CA VAL A 120 -3.56 18.64 -2.74
C VAL A 120 -4.64 19.73 -2.76
N ASN A 121 -5.30 19.89 -3.90
CA ASN A 121 -6.35 20.87 -4.12
C ASN A 121 -7.50 20.23 -4.91
N ALA A 122 -8.74 20.46 -4.47
CA ALA A 122 -9.92 19.87 -5.09
C ALA A 122 -10.05 20.18 -6.59
N ARG A 123 -9.77 21.42 -7.01
CA ARG A 123 -9.82 21.83 -8.42
C ARG A 123 -8.74 21.14 -9.25
N LEU A 124 -7.54 20.94 -8.70
CA LEU A 124 -6.48 20.24 -9.40
C LEU A 124 -6.84 18.76 -9.59
N ILE A 125 -7.40 18.11 -8.57
CA ILE A 125 -7.89 16.73 -8.66
C ILE A 125 -8.97 16.61 -9.75
N GLU A 126 -9.98 17.50 -9.74
CA GLU A 126 -11.01 17.52 -10.76
C GLU A 126 -10.46 17.73 -12.18
N ASN A 127 -9.41 18.55 -12.34
CA ASN A 127 -8.76 18.78 -13.63
C ASN A 127 -7.95 17.56 -14.09
N ILE A 128 -7.27 16.85 -13.19
CA ILE A 128 -6.54 15.62 -13.52
C ILE A 128 -7.51 14.58 -14.09
N PHE A 129 -8.69 14.40 -13.47
CA PHE A 129 -9.69 13.43 -13.91
C PHE A 129 -10.72 14.00 -14.90
N PHE A 130 -10.49 15.21 -15.40
CA PHE A 130 -11.37 15.78 -16.43
C PHE A 130 -11.35 14.89 -17.68
N LYS A 131 -12.52 14.52 -18.18
CA LYS A 131 -12.67 13.67 -19.36
C LYS A 131 -11.95 14.33 -20.56
N ASN A 132 -11.13 13.58 -21.24
CA ASN A 132 -10.23 13.99 -22.31
C ASN A 132 -8.93 14.71 -21.86
N SER A 133 -8.65 14.81 -20.57
CA SER A 133 -7.30 15.16 -20.10
C SER A 133 -6.34 13.98 -20.33
N PRO A 134 -5.09 14.19 -20.76
CA PRO A 134 -4.11 13.11 -20.88
C PRO A 134 -3.88 12.32 -19.57
N LEU A 135 -4.12 12.95 -18.43
CA LEU A 135 -3.86 12.38 -17.09
C LEU A 135 -5.02 11.59 -16.50
N HIS A 136 -6.22 11.61 -17.13
CA HIS A 136 -7.43 11.00 -16.54
C HIS A 136 -7.45 9.47 -16.65
N ASP A 137 -6.67 8.90 -17.56
CA ASP A 137 -6.58 7.46 -17.76
C ASP A 137 -5.47 6.89 -16.88
N GLY A 138 -5.86 6.36 -15.75
CA GLY A 138 -4.96 5.85 -14.73
C GLY A 138 -5.31 6.34 -13.32
N ALA A 139 -4.39 6.15 -12.40
CA ALA A 139 -4.54 6.56 -11.01
C ALA A 139 -3.72 7.82 -10.69
N MET A 140 -4.22 8.60 -9.75
CA MET A 140 -3.47 9.66 -9.10
C MET A 140 -2.95 9.17 -7.75
N ILE A 141 -1.68 9.39 -7.46
CA ILE A 141 -1.04 8.97 -6.20
C ILE A 141 -0.78 10.19 -5.32
N ILE A 142 -1.27 10.10 -4.08
CA ILE A 142 -1.02 11.08 -3.03
C ILE A 142 -0.09 10.43 -1.99
N ALA A 143 1.05 11.05 -1.74
CA ALA A 143 2.00 10.67 -0.70
C ALA A 143 2.55 11.91 -0.01
N ASP A 144 2.83 11.83 1.29
CA ASP A 144 3.32 12.95 2.11
C ASP A 144 2.45 14.23 1.99
N ASN A 145 1.13 14.09 1.94
CA ASN A 145 0.15 15.18 1.75
C ASN A 145 0.31 15.96 0.43
N ARG A 146 0.92 15.37 -0.58
CA ARG A 146 1.12 15.97 -1.91
C ARG A 146 0.70 15.01 -3.01
N ILE A 147 0.23 15.53 -4.13
CA ILE A 147 0.03 14.76 -5.35
C ILE A 147 1.41 14.49 -5.94
N LYS A 148 1.81 13.23 -6.06
CA LYS A 148 3.12 12.80 -6.56
C LYS A 148 3.11 12.47 -8.04
N ALA A 149 2.08 11.78 -8.50
CA ALA A 149 1.95 11.37 -9.89
C ALA A 149 0.48 11.23 -10.30
N ALA A 150 0.21 11.27 -11.60
CA ALA A 150 -1.10 10.97 -12.18
C ALA A 150 -0.94 10.18 -13.49
N GLY A 151 -2.03 9.53 -13.93
CA GLY A 151 -1.98 8.61 -15.08
C GLY A 151 -1.22 7.32 -14.74
N CYS A 152 -1.11 6.95 -13.47
CA CYS A 152 -0.35 5.79 -13.05
C CYS A 152 -1.08 4.48 -13.36
N ILE A 153 -0.31 3.47 -13.77
CA ILE A 153 -0.81 2.12 -14.04
C ILE A 153 -0.81 1.33 -12.74
N LEU A 154 -1.96 0.74 -12.40
CA LEU A 154 -2.14 -0.07 -11.20
C LEU A 154 -2.37 -1.55 -11.55
N PRO A 155 -2.04 -2.47 -10.62
CA PRO A 155 -2.36 -3.88 -10.78
C PRO A 155 -3.88 -4.09 -10.79
N VAL A 156 -4.35 -5.04 -11.61
CA VAL A 156 -5.76 -5.36 -11.77
C VAL A 156 -6.08 -6.68 -11.09
N ALA A 157 -7.03 -6.70 -10.16
CA ALA A 157 -7.50 -7.92 -9.53
C ALA A 157 -8.21 -8.84 -10.58
N GLN A 158 -7.55 -9.95 -10.96
CA GLN A 158 -8.05 -10.86 -11.99
C GLN A 158 -9.10 -11.83 -11.48
N ASN A 159 -9.00 -12.28 -10.22
CA ASN A 159 -9.81 -13.35 -9.63
C ASN A 159 -10.85 -12.86 -8.60
N ALA A 160 -11.07 -11.55 -8.51
CA ALA A 160 -12.08 -11.05 -7.59
C ALA A 160 -13.48 -11.32 -8.16
N THR A 161 -14.34 -11.96 -7.38
CA THR A 161 -15.78 -12.11 -7.61
C THR A 161 -16.46 -10.74 -7.43
N LEU A 162 -16.06 -9.78 -8.27
CA LEU A 162 -16.70 -8.47 -8.30
C LEU A 162 -17.97 -8.55 -9.14
N PRO A 163 -19.05 -7.85 -8.74
CA PRO A 163 -20.24 -7.69 -9.56
C PRO A 163 -19.87 -7.24 -10.98
N LYS A 164 -20.59 -7.77 -12.00
CA LYS A 164 -20.31 -7.46 -13.42
C LYS A 164 -20.38 -5.98 -13.78
N ASP A 165 -21.02 -5.20 -12.95
CA ASP A 165 -21.24 -3.77 -13.06
C ASP A 165 -20.09 -2.92 -12.46
N MET A 166 -19.02 -3.54 -11.97
CA MET A 166 -17.80 -2.87 -11.53
C MET A 166 -16.75 -2.88 -12.64
N GLY A 167 -16.47 -1.69 -13.19
CA GLY A 167 -15.53 -1.48 -14.28
C GLY A 167 -14.06 -1.64 -13.85
N LEU A 168 -13.15 -1.35 -14.81
CA LEU A 168 -11.70 -1.51 -14.62
C LEU A 168 -11.15 -0.73 -13.43
N ARG A 169 -11.63 0.49 -13.15
CA ARG A 169 -11.17 1.30 -12.00
C ARG A 169 -11.43 0.60 -10.66
N HIS A 170 -12.55 -0.11 -10.50
CA HIS A 170 -12.82 -0.88 -9.28
C HIS A 170 -11.87 -2.09 -9.16
N ARG A 171 -11.60 -2.77 -10.26
CA ARG A 171 -10.68 -3.90 -10.30
C ARG A 171 -9.25 -3.47 -10.02
N SER A 172 -8.82 -2.35 -10.58
CA SER A 172 -7.49 -1.78 -10.31
C SER A 172 -7.38 -1.27 -8.87
N GLY A 173 -8.41 -0.60 -8.35
CA GLY A 173 -8.42 -0.17 -6.96
C GLY A 173 -8.36 -1.32 -5.97
N LEU A 174 -9.08 -2.40 -6.23
CA LEU A 174 -9.01 -3.62 -5.42
C LEU A 174 -7.65 -4.30 -5.56
N GLY A 175 -7.11 -4.43 -6.80
CA GLY A 175 -5.79 -5.00 -7.06
C GLY A 175 -4.70 -4.29 -6.27
N MET A 176 -4.69 -2.96 -6.33
CA MET A 176 -3.76 -2.14 -5.56
C MET A 176 -3.88 -2.35 -4.05
N SER A 177 -5.10 -2.46 -3.54
CA SER A 177 -5.35 -2.70 -2.11
C SER A 177 -5.01 -4.12 -1.63
N LEU A 178 -4.88 -5.08 -2.55
CA LEU A 178 -4.41 -6.45 -2.26
C LEU A 178 -2.89 -6.54 -2.22
N GLU A 179 -2.21 -5.77 -3.07
CA GLU A 179 -0.75 -5.79 -3.19
C GLU A 179 -0.06 -4.82 -2.21
N THR A 180 -0.78 -3.80 -1.74
CA THR A 180 -0.24 -2.76 -0.86
C THR A 180 -1.18 -2.46 0.30
N ASP A 181 -0.69 -1.68 1.27
CA ASP A 181 -1.50 -1.12 2.35
C ASP A 181 -2.17 0.22 1.99
N ALA A 182 -2.08 0.64 0.71
CA ALA A 182 -2.65 1.90 0.27
C ALA A 182 -4.18 1.94 0.42
N LEU A 183 -4.69 3.13 0.73
CA LEU A 183 -6.12 3.42 0.68
C LEU A 183 -6.47 3.90 -0.72
N VAL A 184 -7.42 3.24 -1.38
CA VAL A 184 -7.79 3.55 -2.77
C VAL A 184 -9.23 4.02 -2.84
N ILE A 185 -9.43 5.23 -3.34
CA ILE A 185 -10.76 5.82 -3.56
C ILE A 185 -11.10 5.69 -5.05
N ILE A 186 -12.30 5.17 -5.33
CA ILE A 186 -12.81 4.97 -6.68
C ILE A 186 -14.11 5.78 -6.84
N VAL A 187 -14.17 6.63 -7.85
CA VAL A 187 -15.40 7.32 -8.25
C VAL A 187 -15.91 6.68 -9.54
N SER A 188 -17.13 6.15 -9.50
CA SER A 188 -17.75 5.51 -10.67
C SER A 188 -18.31 6.54 -11.65
N GLU A 189 -17.90 6.46 -12.91
CA GLU A 189 -18.44 7.32 -13.98
C GLU A 189 -19.86 6.93 -14.41
N GLU A 190 -20.26 5.67 -14.20
CA GLU A 190 -21.59 5.19 -14.57
C GLU A 190 -22.62 5.59 -13.52
N ARG A 191 -22.29 5.33 -12.25
CA ARG A 191 -23.23 5.47 -11.12
C ARG A 191 -23.07 6.77 -10.35
N GLY A 192 -21.94 7.46 -10.48
CA GLY A 192 -21.61 8.63 -9.66
C GLY A 192 -21.50 8.29 -8.18
N LYS A 193 -21.01 7.08 -7.85
CA LYS A 193 -20.86 6.60 -6.47
C LYS A 193 -19.40 6.49 -6.10
N ILE A 194 -19.12 6.73 -4.84
CA ILE A 194 -17.76 6.63 -4.27
C ILE A 194 -17.64 5.26 -3.62
N SER A 195 -16.51 4.60 -3.89
CA SER A 195 -16.12 3.35 -3.26
C SER A 195 -14.70 3.49 -2.70
N VAL A 196 -14.38 2.74 -1.65
CA VAL A 196 -13.05 2.74 -1.03
C VAL A 196 -12.56 1.32 -0.90
N ALA A 197 -11.33 1.06 -1.37
CA ALA A 197 -10.65 -0.22 -1.21
C ALA A 197 -9.43 -0.06 -0.27
N HIS A 198 -9.27 -1.02 0.66
CA HIS A 198 -8.14 -1.08 1.58
C HIS A 198 -7.94 -2.51 2.08
N LYS A 199 -6.70 -3.01 2.03
CA LYS A 199 -6.33 -4.37 2.48
C LYS A 199 -7.24 -5.46 1.91
N GLY A 200 -7.55 -5.38 0.61
CA GLY A 200 -8.40 -6.34 -0.09
C GLY A 200 -9.90 -6.26 0.23
N LYS A 201 -10.33 -5.29 1.03
CA LYS A 201 -11.75 -5.02 1.32
C LYS A 201 -12.24 -3.87 0.45
N LEU A 202 -13.48 -3.95 -0.03
CA LEU A 202 -14.11 -2.91 -0.84
C LEU A 202 -15.42 -2.45 -0.20
N SER A 203 -15.48 -1.20 0.23
CA SER A 203 -16.71 -0.51 0.63
C SER A 203 -17.30 0.23 -0.54
N VAL A 204 -18.58 0.00 -0.85
CA VAL A 204 -19.30 0.67 -1.94
C VAL A 204 -20.33 1.66 -1.39
N ASN A 205 -20.66 2.68 -2.18
CA ASN A 205 -21.61 3.74 -1.79
C ASN A 205 -21.21 4.50 -0.51
N VAL A 206 -19.94 4.80 -0.37
CA VAL A 206 -19.42 5.55 0.77
C VAL A 206 -19.92 7.00 0.72
N THR A 207 -20.49 7.50 1.82
CA THR A 207 -20.93 8.90 1.95
C THR A 207 -19.73 9.84 2.16
N ALA A 208 -19.94 11.15 2.09
CA ALA A 208 -18.90 12.14 2.34
C ALA A 208 -18.35 12.04 3.77
N GLU A 209 -19.24 11.86 4.74
CA GLU A 209 -18.92 11.73 6.16
C GLU A 209 -18.11 10.45 6.41
N GLU A 210 -18.53 9.33 5.83
CA GLU A 210 -17.79 8.06 5.93
C GLU A 210 -16.43 8.14 5.27
N LEU A 211 -16.34 8.78 4.09
CA LEU A 211 -15.06 9.00 3.41
C LEU A 211 -14.11 9.84 4.25
N GLN A 212 -14.62 10.91 4.88
CA GLN A 212 -13.84 11.74 5.78
C GLN A 212 -13.33 10.94 6.98
N GLN A 213 -14.18 10.15 7.63
CA GLN A 213 -13.80 9.29 8.77
C GLN A 213 -12.75 8.23 8.39
N ILE A 214 -12.89 7.63 7.20
CA ILE A 214 -11.91 6.67 6.70
C ILE A 214 -10.55 7.36 6.45
N LEU A 215 -10.56 8.55 5.83
CA LEU A 215 -9.35 9.30 5.53
C LEU A 215 -8.66 9.86 6.78
N SER A 216 -9.43 10.15 7.84
CA SER A 216 -8.91 10.58 9.14
C SER A 216 -8.45 9.40 10.02
N GLY A 217 -8.62 8.15 9.56
CA GLY A 217 -8.28 6.96 10.35
C GLY A 217 -9.25 6.64 11.49
N GLU A 218 -10.40 7.33 11.56
CA GLU A 218 -11.43 7.13 12.58
C GLU A 218 -12.31 5.90 12.31
N ARG A 219 -12.36 5.46 11.05
CA ARG A 219 -13.18 4.31 10.61
C ARG A 219 -12.39 3.41 9.68
N GLU A 220 -12.47 2.11 9.92
CA GLU A 220 -11.91 1.11 9.00
C GLU A 220 -12.83 0.84 7.81
N VAL A 221 -12.23 0.45 6.68
CA VAL A 221 -12.96 -0.01 5.50
C VAL A 221 -13.62 -1.35 5.79
N THR A 222 -14.94 -1.37 5.81
CA THR A 222 -15.73 -2.58 6.04
C THR A 222 -16.06 -3.23 4.70
N ASN A 223 -15.96 -4.55 4.60
CA ASN A 223 -16.31 -5.25 3.37
C ASN A 223 -17.84 -5.27 3.20
N CYS A 224 -18.39 -4.37 2.37
CA CYS A 224 -19.80 -4.32 2.03
C CYS A 224 -20.21 -5.29 0.90
N LEU A 225 -19.30 -6.16 0.45
CA LEU A 225 -19.60 -7.21 -0.51
C LEU A 225 -20.13 -8.49 0.17
N LEU A 226 -21.06 -8.37 1.12
CA LEU A 226 -21.98 -9.45 1.46
C LEU A 226 -23.04 -9.51 0.34
N TYR A 227 -22.62 -9.97 -0.83
CA TYR A 227 -23.53 -10.46 -1.82
C TYR A 227 -24.03 -11.83 -1.32
N THR A 228 -25.16 -11.83 -0.63
CA THR A 228 -25.98 -13.04 -0.52
C THR A 228 -26.32 -13.43 -1.95
N SER A 229 -25.68 -14.47 -2.46
CA SER A 229 -26.13 -15.18 -3.66
C SER A 229 -27.66 -15.37 -3.54
N PRO A 230 -28.46 -14.93 -4.51
CA PRO A 230 -29.85 -15.32 -4.51
C PRO A 230 -29.88 -16.85 -4.53
N SER A 231 -30.49 -17.43 -3.50
CA SER A 231 -30.81 -18.86 -3.47
C SER A 231 -31.48 -19.24 -4.79
N PRO A 232 -31.09 -20.32 -5.46
CA PRO A 232 -31.83 -20.83 -6.59
C PRO A 232 -33.25 -21.10 -6.08
N ARG A 233 -34.20 -20.38 -6.58
CA ARG A 233 -35.62 -20.73 -6.39
C ARG A 233 -35.88 -21.98 -7.18
N ASP A 234 -36.38 -22.97 -6.46
CA ASP A 234 -37.06 -24.17 -6.93
C ASP A 234 -38.04 -23.88 -8.07
#